data_cb9f3fef8700f49d80e904a389ea4d6f
#
_entry.id   cb9f3fef8700f49d80e904a389ea4d6f
#
_cell.length_a   1.000
_cell.length_b   1.000
_cell.length_c   1.000
_cell.angle_alpha   90.00
_cell.angle_beta   90.00
_cell.angle_gamma   90.00
#
_symmetry.space_group_name_H-M   'P 1'
#
loop_
_entity.id
_entity.type
_entity.pdbx_description
1 polymer ?
#
loop_
_entity_poly.entity_id
_entity_poly.type
_entity_poly.pdbx_seq_one_letter_code
_entity_poly.pdbx_strand_id
1 'polypeptide(L)'
;MKSILLVGLGKFGKHIALQLHQLGHQVMGVDHNEDRINDTIDIITNAQIGDSTNEDFLCSLGVGNYDVCIVTIGNDFQSSLE
;
A
#
# COMPACT_ATOMS: atom_id res chain seq x y z
N MET A 1 7.03 10.02 -13.06
CA MET A 1 6.28 9.75 -11.83
C MET A 1 5.24 8.67 -12.10
N LYS A 2 5.19 7.68 -11.24
CA LYS A 2 4.25 6.57 -11.40
C LYS A 2 3.25 6.52 -10.25
N SER A 3 2.10 5.94 -10.51
CA SER A 3 1.07 5.71 -9.49
C SER A 3 1.23 4.28 -8.98
N ILE A 4 1.42 4.14 -7.68
CA ILE A 4 1.73 2.85 -7.06
C ILE A 4 0.70 2.55 -5.99
N LEU A 5 0.13 1.36 -6.06
CA LEU A 5 -0.78 0.86 -5.03
C LEU A 5 0.01 -0.05 -4.10
N LEU A 6 0.10 0.32 -2.84
CA LEU A 6 0.84 -0.43 -1.84
C LEU A 6 -0.14 -0.99 -0.82
N VAL A 7 -0.29 -2.30 -0.80
CA VAL A 7 -1.20 -2.99 0.09
C VAL A 7 -0.42 -3.57 1.26
N GLY A 8 -0.77 -3.15 2.46
CA GLY A 8 -0.05 -3.54 3.66
C GLY A 8 0.98 -2.49 4.06
N LEU A 9 0.79 -1.87 5.22
CA LEU A 9 1.65 -0.79 5.69
C LEU A 9 2.37 -1.14 6.99
N GLY A 10 2.72 -2.41 7.15
CA GLY A 10 3.59 -2.86 8.24
C GLY A 10 5.00 -2.29 8.06
N LYS A 11 5.96 -2.79 8.84
CA LYS A 11 7.32 -2.25 8.78
C LYS A 11 7.90 -2.28 7.37
N PHE A 12 7.69 -3.38 6.66
CA PHE A 12 8.21 -3.52 5.31
C PHE A 12 7.49 -2.58 4.34
N GLY A 13 6.16 -2.53 4.41
CA GLY A 13 5.38 -1.65 3.55
C GLY A 13 5.71 -0.19 3.78
N LYS A 14 5.86 0.20 5.05
CA LYS A 14 6.23 1.57 5.39
C LYS A 14 7.60 1.94 4.79
N HIS A 15 8.55 1.01 4.85
CA HIS A 15 9.87 1.24 4.28
C HIS A 15 9.80 1.44 2.77
N ILE A 16 9.01 0.60 2.09
CA ILE A 16 8.81 0.74 0.65
C ILE A 16 8.15 2.08 0.32
N ALA A 17 7.13 2.45 1.09
CA ALA A 17 6.43 3.71 0.87
C ALA A 17 7.38 4.89 0.96
N LEU A 18 8.26 4.87 1.95
CA LEU A 18 9.24 5.94 2.13
C LEU A 18 10.19 6.02 0.94
N GLN A 19 10.67 4.88 0.46
CA GLN A 19 11.55 4.83 -0.70
C GLN A 19 10.87 5.42 -1.94
N LEU A 20 9.64 5.02 -2.18
CA LEU A 20 8.88 5.50 -3.34
C LEU A 20 8.58 6.98 -3.24
N HIS A 21 8.30 7.45 -2.04
CA HIS A 21 8.06 8.86 -1.80
C HIS A 21 9.31 9.69 -2.13
N GLN A 22 10.47 9.21 -1.71
CA GLN A 22 11.74 9.89 -1.98
C GLN A 22 12.04 9.94 -3.48
N LEU A 23 11.57 8.95 -4.23
CA LEU A 23 11.74 8.91 -5.68
C LEU A 23 10.72 9.77 -6.43
N GLY A 24 9.78 10.36 -5.71
CA GLY A 24 8.79 11.24 -6.32
C GLY A 24 7.57 10.55 -6.91
N HIS A 25 7.35 9.27 -6.56
CA HIS A 25 6.17 8.55 -7.04
C HIS A 25 4.95 8.83 -6.16
N GLN A 26 3.77 8.65 -6.74
CA GLN A 26 2.52 8.72 -5.98
C GLN A 26 2.23 7.34 -5.41
N VAL A 27 1.95 7.30 -4.11
CA VAL A 27 1.68 6.04 -3.42
C VAL A 27 0.30 6.08 -2.79
N MET A 28 -0.53 5.10 -3.12
CA MET A 28 -1.79 4.85 -2.44
C MET A 28 -1.54 3.70 -1.46
N GLY A 29 -1.64 3.99 -0.17
CA GLY A 29 -1.47 2.98 0.87
C GLY A 29 -2.79 2.37 1.29
N VAL A 30 -2.81 1.07 1.48
CA VAL A 30 -4.00 0.34 1.93
C VAL A 30 -3.63 -0.57 3.08
N ASP A 31 -4.40 -0.48 4.16
CA ASP A 31 -4.23 -1.37 5.30
C ASP A 31 -5.55 -1.45 6.05
N HIS A 32 -5.75 -2.53 6.78
CA HIS A 32 -6.93 -2.67 7.63
C HIS A 32 -6.72 -2.03 9.00
N ASN A 33 -5.51 -1.64 9.33
CA ASN A 33 -5.14 -1.07 10.63
C ASN A 33 -4.96 0.43 10.49
N GLU A 34 -5.84 1.18 11.15
CA GLU A 34 -5.82 2.64 11.10
C GLU A 34 -4.52 3.22 11.63
N ASP A 35 -3.94 2.61 12.66
CA ASP A 35 -2.69 3.10 13.23
C ASP A 35 -1.55 3.06 12.21
N ARG A 36 -1.51 2.01 11.40
CA ARG A 36 -0.49 1.90 10.35
C ARG A 36 -0.71 2.95 9.28
N ILE A 37 -1.96 3.23 8.95
CA ILE A 37 -2.29 4.28 7.99
C ILE A 37 -1.79 5.63 8.52
N ASN A 38 -2.09 5.94 9.78
CA ASN A 38 -1.69 7.22 10.38
C ASN A 38 -0.18 7.37 10.45
N ASP A 39 0.54 6.28 10.66
CA ASP A 39 2.01 6.32 10.70
C ASP A 39 2.63 6.64 9.36
N THR A 40 1.94 6.33 8.27
CA THR A 40 2.49 6.50 6.93
C THR A 40 1.83 7.63 6.15
N ILE A 41 0.80 8.27 6.69
CA ILE A 41 0.03 9.27 5.95
C ILE A 41 0.89 10.45 5.49
N ASP A 42 1.97 10.73 6.21
CA ASP A 42 2.85 11.84 5.86
C ASP A 42 3.78 11.52 4.69
N ILE A 43 3.94 10.25 4.37
CA ILE A 43 4.87 9.82 3.32
C ILE A 43 4.16 9.16 2.13
N ILE A 44 2.84 9.07 2.15
CA ILE A 44 2.08 8.53 1.03
C ILE A 44 1.12 9.60 0.51
N THR A 45 0.80 9.51 -0.76
CA THR A 45 -0.08 10.48 -1.39
C THR A 45 -1.51 10.35 -0.90
N ASN A 46 -1.95 9.13 -0.72
CA ASN A 46 -3.32 8.84 -0.33
C ASN A 46 -3.38 7.53 0.45
N ALA A 47 -4.45 7.33 1.20
CA ALA A 47 -4.58 6.13 2.01
C ALA A 47 -6.03 5.68 2.10
N GLN A 48 -6.23 4.37 2.20
CA GLN A 48 -7.54 3.78 2.38
C GLN A 48 -7.47 2.72 3.48
N ILE A 49 -8.48 2.70 4.33
CA ILE A 49 -8.62 1.66 5.35
C ILE A 49 -9.60 0.62 4.81
N GLY A 50 -9.18 -0.63 4.76
CA GLY A 50 -10.04 -1.69 4.28
C GLY A 50 -9.36 -3.04 4.28
N ASP A 51 -10.12 -4.07 3.95
CA ASP A 51 -9.67 -5.45 3.95
C ASP A 51 -9.11 -5.81 2.58
N SER A 52 -7.79 -5.97 2.50
CA SER A 52 -7.12 -6.29 1.24
C SER A 52 -7.42 -7.70 0.73
N THR A 53 -8.06 -8.54 1.55
CA THR A 53 -8.47 -9.87 1.10
C THR A 53 -9.82 -9.83 0.38
N ASN A 54 -10.51 -8.69 0.41
CA ASN A 54 -11.81 -8.53 -0.22
C ASN A 54 -11.62 -8.02 -1.64
N GLU A 55 -11.98 -8.85 -2.63
CA GLU A 55 -11.80 -8.49 -4.03
C GLU A 55 -12.65 -7.27 -4.43
N ASP A 56 -13.86 -7.17 -3.90
CA ASP A 56 -14.73 -6.03 -4.21
C ASP A 56 -14.10 -4.73 -3.73
N PHE A 57 -13.48 -4.76 -2.56
CA PHE A 57 -12.79 -3.59 -2.03
C PHE A 57 -11.63 -3.19 -2.94
N LEU A 58 -10.81 -4.16 -3.34
CA LEU A 58 -9.68 -3.89 -4.22
C LEU A 58 -10.15 -3.37 -5.58
N CYS A 59 -11.21 -3.92 -6.11
CA CYS A 59 -11.77 -3.42 -7.37
C CYS A 59 -12.27 -1.99 -7.24
N SER A 60 -12.84 -1.64 -6.09
CA SER A 60 -13.35 -0.29 -5.86
C SER A 60 -12.23 0.74 -5.81
N LEU A 61 -11.00 0.34 -5.53
CA LEU A 61 -9.85 1.22 -5.53
C LEU A 61 -9.34 1.53 -6.94
N GLY A 62 -9.82 0.83 -7.95
CA GLY A 62 -9.37 1.03 -9.31
C GLY A 62 -7.95 0.51 -9.54
N VAL A 63 -7.71 -0.73 -9.14
CA VAL A 63 -6.37 -1.33 -9.21
C VAL A 63 -5.76 -1.20 -10.59
N GLY A 64 -6.56 -1.30 -11.64
CA GLY A 64 -6.07 -1.17 -13.01
C GLY A 64 -5.58 0.21 -13.39
N ASN A 65 -5.86 1.22 -12.56
CA ASN A 65 -5.42 2.58 -12.82
C ASN A 65 -4.02 2.87 -12.27
N TYR A 66 -3.41 1.91 -11.60
CA TYR A 66 -2.08 2.07 -11.03
C TYR A 66 -1.03 1.41 -11.92
N ASP A 67 0.13 2.05 -12.00
CA ASP A 67 1.24 1.51 -12.78
C ASP A 67 1.84 0.26 -12.15
N VAL A 68 1.87 0.22 -10.82
CA VAL A 68 2.46 -0.86 -10.05
C VAL A 68 1.59 -1.16 -8.84
N CYS A 69 1.43 -2.44 -8.55
CA CYS A 69 0.75 -2.89 -7.33
C CYS A 69 1.74 -3.72 -6.52
N ILE A 70 1.95 -3.32 -5.27
CA ILE A 70 2.84 -4.04 -4.36
C ILE A 70 2.03 -4.52 -3.18
N VAL A 71 2.13 -5.81 -2.88
CA VAL A 71 1.40 -6.41 -1.77
C VAL A 71 2.39 -6.89 -0.72
N THR A 72 2.31 -6.29 0.47
CA THR A 72 3.10 -6.71 1.63
C THR A 72 2.13 -6.94 2.77
N ILE A 73 1.86 -8.18 3.09
CA ILE A 73 0.83 -8.48 4.07
C ILE A 73 1.45 -8.95 5.37
N GLY A 74 1.45 -8.04 6.34
CA GLY A 74 1.79 -8.35 7.72
C GLY A 74 3.10 -9.09 7.89
N ASN A 75 3.04 -10.14 8.69
CA ASN A 75 4.21 -10.94 9.00
C ASN A 75 4.47 -12.03 7.98
N ASP A 76 3.62 -12.13 6.97
CA ASP A 76 3.71 -13.18 5.96
C ASP A 76 4.43 -12.70 4.71
N PHE A 77 5.46 -11.93 4.92
CA PHE A 77 6.24 -11.41 3.82
C PHE A 77 6.74 -12.52 2.89
N GLN A 78 7.19 -13.62 3.48
CA GLN A 78 7.68 -14.74 2.69
C GLN A 78 6.58 -15.33 1.82
N SER A 79 5.38 -15.42 2.35
CA SER A 79 4.25 -15.92 1.59
C SER A 79 3.91 -15.00 0.42
N SER A 80 4.06 -13.72 0.62
CA SER A 80 3.75 -12.76 -0.44
C SER A 80 4.76 -12.78 -1.57
N LEU A 81 5.93 -13.38 -1.37
CA LEU A 81 6.91 -13.54 -2.42
C LEU A 81 6.67 -14.79 -3.28
N GLU A 82 5.86 -15.70 -2.78
CA GLU A 82 5.54 -16.93 -3.50
C GLU A 82 4.40 -16.73 -4.48
#